data_9038b1b9a7ed0dba0e76dcece896292d
#
_entry.id   9038b1b9a7ed0dba0e76dcece896292d
#
_cell.length_a   1.000
_cell.length_b   1.000
_cell.length_c   1.000
_cell.angle_alpha   90.00
_cell.angle_beta   90.00
_cell.angle_gamma   90.00
#
_symmetry.space_group_name_H-M   'P 1'
#
loop_
_entity.id
_entity.type
_entity.pdbx_description
1 polymer ?
#
loop_
_entity_poly.entity_id
_entity_poly.type
_entity_poly.pdbx_seq_one_letter_code
_entity_poly.pdbx_strand_id
1 'polypeptide(L)'
;MFGFPVEGFIGTTDQKKGFEDNWIDCFLKLRIIPQLLILKSTLDKEIINKVKEKIKSELLNHKPINVLVHGDLWSGNAGMDKSGKGVIFDPASWWADNEVDIAMTKLFGGFGKEFYEEYHRVFPVKNGFEKRIIIYNFYHILNHANMFGGGYLKQVNDYVKAIINM
;
A
#
# COMPACT_ATOMS: atom_id res chain seq x y z
N MET A 1 -5.88 -9.61 13.79
CA MET A 1 -6.81 -9.26 12.68
C MET A 1 -6.29 -8.02 11.96
N PHE A 2 -6.40 -7.98 10.63
CA PHE A 2 -6.02 -6.87 9.76
C PHE A 2 -7.28 -6.28 9.12
N GLY A 3 -7.33 -4.97 8.85
CA GLY A 3 -8.50 -4.30 8.27
C GLY A 3 -8.98 -3.12 9.11
N PHE A 4 -10.25 -2.71 8.93
CA PHE A 4 -10.82 -1.60 9.70
C PHE A 4 -12.33 -1.80 9.91
N PRO A 5 -12.90 -1.37 11.06
CA PRO A 5 -14.29 -1.68 11.41
C PRO A 5 -15.33 -0.90 10.61
N VAL A 6 -14.95 0.24 10.04
CA VAL A 6 -15.84 1.12 9.28
C VAL A 6 -15.34 1.34 7.87
N GLU A 7 -16.21 1.72 6.96
CA GLU A 7 -15.84 2.20 5.64
C GLU A 7 -15.12 3.54 5.77
N GLY A 8 -14.12 3.75 4.93
CA GLY A 8 -13.35 4.98 4.85
C GLY A 8 -13.05 5.33 3.40
N PHE A 9 -12.11 6.22 3.21
CA PHE A 9 -11.68 6.67 1.89
C PHE A 9 -10.16 6.66 1.78
N ILE A 10 -9.68 6.50 0.56
CA ILE A 10 -8.34 6.86 0.15
C ILE A 10 -8.46 7.80 -1.06
N GLY A 11 -8.22 9.09 -0.85
CA GLY A 11 -8.65 10.14 -1.77
C GLY A 11 -10.17 10.09 -1.92
N THR A 12 -10.67 9.93 -3.15
CA THR A 12 -12.11 9.82 -3.46
C THR A 12 -12.61 8.37 -3.59
N THR A 13 -11.74 7.39 -3.39
CA THR A 13 -12.09 5.97 -3.56
C THR A 13 -12.48 5.34 -2.23
N ASP A 14 -13.59 4.58 -2.23
CA ASP A 14 -14.05 3.84 -1.05
C ASP A 14 -12.99 2.82 -0.59
N GLN A 15 -12.64 2.89 0.69
CA GLN A 15 -11.80 1.92 1.36
C GLN A 15 -12.67 0.96 2.17
N LYS A 16 -12.74 -0.29 1.71
CA LYS A 16 -13.66 -1.29 2.27
C LYS A 16 -13.37 -1.60 3.72
N LYS A 17 -14.44 -1.64 4.52
CA LYS A 17 -14.44 -2.17 5.89
C LYS A 17 -14.31 -3.68 5.91
N GLY A 18 -13.93 -4.19 7.05
CA GLY A 18 -13.85 -5.62 7.38
C GLY A 18 -12.55 -5.96 8.05
N PHE A 19 -12.52 -7.16 8.62
CA PHE A 19 -11.32 -7.75 9.22
C PHE A 19 -11.06 -9.13 8.64
N GLU A 20 -9.80 -9.44 8.47
CA GLU A 20 -9.31 -10.77 8.10
C GLU A 20 -8.21 -11.17 9.10
N ASP A 21 -8.16 -12.44 9.45
CA ASP A 21 -7.11 -12.96 10.34
C ASP A 21 -5.77 -13.08 9.61
N ASN A 22 -5.82 -13.38 8.32
CA ASN A 22 -4.67 -13.53 7.45
C ASN A 22 -4.36 -12.21 6.72
N TRP A 23 -3.09 -11.80 6.74
CA TRP A 23 -2.63 -10.58 6.08
C TRP A 23 -2.83 -10.59 4.56
N ILE A 24 -2.52 -11.71 3.91
CA ILE A 24 -2.66 -11.86 2.45
C ILE A 24 -4.12 -11.66 2.04
N ASP A 25 -5.04 -12.30 2.79
CA ASP A 25 -6.48 -12.19 2.55
C ASP A 25 -6.95 -10.75 2.74
N CYS A 26 -6.55 -10.09 3.82
CA CYS A 26 -6.90 -8.70 4.06
C CYS A 26 -6.42 -7.80 2.92
N PHE A 27 -5.13 -7.88 2.57
CA PHE A 27 -4.55 -7.03 1.55
C PHE A 27 -5.18 -7.27 0.18
N LEU A 28 -5.40 -8.52 -0.22
CA LEU A 28 -6.05 -8.84 -1.49
C LEU A 28 -7.52 -8.48 -1.52
N LYS A 29 -8.32 -8.93 -0.54
CA LYS A 29 -9.79 -8.80 -0.56
C LYS A 29 -10.26 -7.38 -0.29
N LEU A 30 -9.58 -6.66 0.64
CA LEU A 30 -10.04 -5.35 1.10
C LEU A 30 -9.29 -4.19 0.43
N ARG A 31 -8.14 -4.44 -0.24
CA ARG A 31 -7.33 -3.37 -0.86
C ARG A 31 -7.11 -3.57 -2.34
N ILE A 32 -6.53 -4.67 -2.79
CA ILE A 32 -6.13 -4.87 -4.20
C ILE A 32 -7.34 -5.17 -5.10
N ILE A 33 -8.17 -6.16 -4.74
CA ILE A 33 -9.30 -6.57 -5.58
C ILE A 33 -10.32 -5.44 -5.80
N PRO A 34 -10.72 -4.65 -4.79
CA PRO A 34 -11.63 -3.53 -5.02
C PRO A 34 -11.10 -2.53 -6.03
N GLN A 35 -9.83 -2.17 -5.97
CA GLN A 35 -9.19 -1.26 -6.91
C GLN A 35 -9.13 -1.82 -8.33
N LEU A 36 -8.78 -3.11 -8.46
CA LEU A 36 -8.77 -3.80 -9.77
C LEU A 36 -10.17 -3.92 -10.39
N LEU A 37 -11.23 -4.03 -9.58
CA LEU A 37 -12.60 -4.07 -10.07
C LEU A 37 -13.07 -2.74 -10.68
N ILE A 38 -12.55 -1.62 -10.19
CA ILE A 38 -12.80 -0.30 -10.79
C ILE A 38 -12.07 -0.21 -12.15
N LEU A 39 -10.83 -0.72 -12.25
CA LEU A 39 -10.01 -0.73 -13.47
C LEU A 39 -10.29 -1.91 -14.43
N LYS A 40 -11.35 -2.68 -14.19
CA LYS A 40 -11.61 -3.95 -14.92
C LYS A 40 -11.67 -3.88 -16.44
N SER A 41 -11.83 -2.70 -17.02
CA SER A 41 -11.77 -2.48 -18.49
C SER A 41 -10.33 -2.37 -19.02
N THR A 42 -9.33 -2.32 -18.18
CA THR A 42 -7.93 -2.01 -18.52
C THR A 42 -7.00 -3.24 -18.42
N LEU A 43 -7.39 -4.26 -17.64
CA LEU A 43 -6.57 -5.45 -17.39
C LEU A 43 -7.37 -6.73 -17.65
N ASP A 44 -6.77 -7.69 -18.36
CA ASP A 44 -7.36 -9.01 -18.60
C ASP A 44 -7.48 -9.82 -17.31
N LYS A 45 -8.51 -10.66 -17.21
CA LYS A 45 -8.73 -11.54 -16.05
C LYS A 45 -7.54 -12.47 -15.78
N GLU A 46 -6.87 -12.95 -16.83
CA GLU A 46 -5.70 -13.81 -16.70
C GLU A 46 -4.55 -13.07 -16.04
N ILE A 47 -4.29 -11.83 -16.46
CA ILE A 47 -3.27 -10.96 -15.87
C ILE A 47 -3.59 -10.68 -14.40
N ILE A 48 -4.84 -10.33 -14.09
CA ILE A 48 -5.29 -10.10 -12.71
C ILE A 48 -5.05 -11.34 -11.84
N ASN A 49 -5.36 -12.53 -12.34
CA ASN A 49 -5.13 -13.76 -11.60
C ASN A 49 -3.63 -14.03 -11.39
N LYS A 50 -2.79 -13.84 -12.40
CA LYS A 50 -1.33 -13.98 -12.27
C LYS A 50 -0.77 -13.04 -11.20
N VAL A 51 -1.19 -11.78 -11.21
CA VAL A 51 -0.77 -10.79 -10.19
C VAL A 51 -1.19 -11.22 -8.79
N LYS A 52 -2.45 -11.65 -8.62
CA LYS A 52 -2.96 -12.12 -7.31
C LYS A 52 -2.17 -13.31 -6.79
N GLU A 53 -1.95 -14.32 -7.61
CA GLU A 53 -1.18 -15.52 -7.22
C GLU A 53 0.27 -15.17 -6.91
N LYS A 54 0.86 -14.23 -7.65
CA LYS A 54 2.22 -13.77 -7.38
C LYS A 54 2.32 -13.00 -6.06
N ILE A 55 1.40 -12.09 -5.78
CA ILE A 55 1.31 -11.40 -4.50
C ILE A 55 1.18 -12.40 -3.35
N LYS A 56 0.30 -13.41 -3.48
CA LYS A 56 0.17 -14.47 -2.47
C LYS A 56 1.50 -15.18 -2.22
N SER A 57 2.19 -15.59 -3.28
CA SER A 57 3.44 -16.35 -3.17
C SER A 57 4.56 -15.53 -2.50
N GLU A 58 4.69 -14.24 -2.85
CA GLU A 58 5.71 -13.36 -2.26
C GLU A 58 5.43 -13.01 -0.79
N LEU A 59 4.14 -12.94 -0.40
CA LEU A 59 3.75 -12.66 0.97
C LEU A 59 3.62 -13.92 1.85
N LEU A 60 3.67 -15.14 1.28
CA LEU A 60 3.37 -16.40 1.99
C LEU A 60 4.24 -16.60 3.23
N ASN A 61 5.53 -16.32 3.13
CA ASN A 61 6.49 -16.51 4.22
C ASN A 61 6.77 -15.23 5.00
N HIS A 62 6.12 -14.12 4.64
CA HIS A 62 6.25 -12.88 5.37
C HIS A 62 5.46 -12.93 6.68
N LYS A 63 6.08 -12.45 7.76
CA LYS A 63 5.42 -12.28 9.06
C LYS A 63 5.17 -10.79 9.28
N PRO A 64 3.98 -10.30 8.92
CA PRO A 64 3.65 -8.89 9.07
C PRO A 64 3.62 -8.48 10.56
N ILE A 65 4.00 -7.25 10.83
CA ILE A 65 3.79 -6.65 12.15
C ILE A 65 2.52 -5.81 12.05
N ASN A 66 1.45 -6.27 12.69
CA ASN A 66 0.16 -5.63 12.66
C ASN A 66 0.17 -4.34 13.49
N VAL A 67 0.06 -3.20 12.84
CA VAL A 67 -0.01 -1.86 13.45
C VAL A 67 -1.15 -1.06 12.83
N LEU A 68 -1.60 -0.02 13.52
CA LEU A 68 -2.46 0.99 12.91
C LEU A 68 -1.57 1.88 12.02
N VAL A 69 -1.70 1.74 10.71
CA VAL A 69 -0.97 2.57 9.74
C VAL A 69 -1.70 3.87 9.46
N HIS A 70 -0.96 4.88 9.01
CA HIS A 70 -1.54 6.09 8.42
C HIS A 70 -2.33 5.77 7.14
N GLY A 71 -1.80 4.87 6.31
CA GLY A 71 -2.45 4.33 5.14
C GLY A 71 -2.31 5.19 3.87
N ASP A 72 -1.84 6.44 4.01
CA ASP A 72 -1.51 7.34 2.89
C ASP A 72 -0.35 8.27 3.30
N LEU A 73 0.75 7.70 3.83
CA LEU A 73 1.88 8.45 4.37
C LEU A 73 2.89 8.84 3.28
N TRP A 74 2.79 10.05 2.79
CA TRP A 74 3.74 10.67 1.89
C TRP A 74 4.07 12.10 2.34
N SER A 75 5.04 12.76 1.71
CA SER A 75 5.50 14.09 2.14
C SER A 75 4.41 15.17 2.12
N GLY A 76 3.36 15.01 1.30
CA GLY A 76 2.21 15.92 1.26
C GLY A 76 1.25 15.78 2.45
N ASN A 77 1.31 14.66 3.18
CA ASN A 77 0.50 14.39 4.38
C ASN A 77 1.33 14.45 5.66
N ALA A 78 2.48 15.11 5.62
CA ALA A 78 3.36 15.33 6.76
C ALA A 78 3.89 16.76 6.79
N GLY A 79 4.15 17.28 7.97
CA GLY A 79 4.66 18.64 8.14
C GLY A 79 5.26 18.87 9.51
N MET A 80 5.53 20.11 9.82
CA MET A 80 5.95 20.56 11.16
C MET A 80 4.98 21.62 11.68
N ASP A 81 4.62 21.52 12.93
CA ASP A 81 3.87 22.58 13.60
C ASP A 81 4.74 23.79 13.93
N LYS A 82 4.12 24.85 14.49
CA LYS A 82 4.83 26.08 14.85
C LYS A 82 5.88 25.88 15.96
N SER A 83 5.84 24.76 16.68
CA SER A 83 6.82 24.41 17.72
C SER A 83 7.96 23.53 17.19
N GLY A 84 7.94 23.19 15.89
CA GLY A 84 8.94 22.32 15.26
C GLY A 84 8.66 20.82 15.46
N LYS A 85 7.47 20.44 15.95
CA LYS A 85 7.08 19.04 16.06
C LYS A 85 6.55 18.51 14.73
N GLY A 86 6.94 17.30 14.36
CA GLY A 86 6.38 16.58 13.22
C GLY A 86 4.88 16.29 13.43
N VAL A 87 4.11 16.52 12.39
CA VAL A 87 2.67 16.23 12.34
C VAL A 87 2.36 15.45 11.09
N ILE A 88 1.39 14.55 11.18
CA ILE A 88 0.80 13.82 10.04
C ILE A 88 -0.70 14.09 10.02
N PHE A 89 -1.29 14.13 8.83
CA PHE A 89 -2.70 14.47 8.61
C PHE A 89 -3.24 13.76 7.37
N ASP A 90 -4.56 13.83 7.14
CA ASP A 90 -5.27 13.16 6.05
C ASP A 90 -5.02 11.63 5.97
N PRO A 91 -5.25 10.89 7.07
CA PRO A 91 -5.01 9.45 7.08
C PRO A 91 -6.12 8.67 6.36
N ALA A 92 -5.72 7.56 5.71
CA ALA A 92 -6.58 6.48 5.25
C ALA A 92 -6.37 5.22 6.12
N SER A 93 -6.49 5.37 7.44
CA SER A 93 -5.99 4.42 8.44
C SER A 93 -6.68 3.06 8.42
N TRP A 94 -5.90 2.03 8.71
CA TRP A 94 -6.35 0.65 8.94
C TRP A 94 -5.27 -0.17 9.65
N TRP A 95 -5.65 -1.32 10.20
CA TRP A 95 -4.71 -2.27 10.80
C TRP A 95 -4.03 -3.07 9.70
N ALA A 96 -2.73 -2.90 9.55
CA ALA A 96 -1.94 -3.42 8.43
C ALA A 96 -0.53 -3.83 8.85
N ASP A 97 0.20 -4.41 7.91
CA ASP A 97 1.65 -4.56 8.04
C ASP A 97 2.33 -3.19 8.11
N ASN A 98 3.22 -3.00 9.07
CA ASN A 98 3.96 -1.76 9.26
C ASN A 98 4.71 -1.28 8.01
N GLU A 99 5.10 -2.19 7.13
CA GLU A 99 5.81 -1.87 5.89
C GLU A 99 4.94 -1.12 4.85
N VAL A 100 3.61 -1.11 5.01
CA VAL A 100 2.68 -0.41 4.10
C VAL A 100 2.97 1.10 4.07
N ASP A 101 3.08 1.74 5.24
CA ASP A 101 3.39 3.16 5.31
C ASP A 101 4.78 3.48 4.76
N ILE A 102 5.78 2.66 5.08
CA ILE A 102 7.15 2.85 4.56
C ILE A 102 7.21 2.69 3.04
N ALA A 103 6.42 1.78 2.47
CA ALA A 103 6.30 1.68 1.02
C ALA A 103 5.74 2.98 0.42
N MET A 104 4.67 3.53 1.00
CA MET A 104 4.05 4.76 0.51
C MET A 104 4.98 5.96 0.61
N THR A 105 5.76 6.10 1.70
CA THR A 105 6.71 7.20 1.82
C THR A 105 7.69 7.26 0.64
N LYS A 106 8.09 6.11 0.08
CA LYS A 106 9.07 6.01 -1.02
C LYS A 106 8.45 6.24 -2.41
N LEU A 107 7.12 6.23 -2.52
CA LEU A 107 6.45 6.32 -3.82
C LEU A 107 6.53 7.74 -4.43
N PHE A 108 6.45 8.78 -3.60
CA PHE A 108 6.41 10.18 -4.01
C PHE A 108 7.53 11.01 -3.36
N GLY A 109 8.79 10.61 -3.58
CA GLY A 109 9.96 11.41 -3.23
C GLY A 109 10.59 11.12 -1.86
N GLY A 110 9.89 10.43 -0.97
CA GLY A 110 10.46 10.01 0.32
C GLY A 110 10.56 11.11 1.39
N PHE A 111 11.14 10.70 2.52
CA PHE A 111 11.54 11.55 3.63
C PHE A 111 13.08 11.60 3.75
N GLY A 112 13.60 12.39 4.68
CA GLY A 112 15.03 12.42 4.98
C GLY A 112 15.56 11.06 5.49
N LYS A 113 16.86 10.85 5.33
CA LYS A 113 17.53 9.61 5.73
C LYS A 113 17.28 9.25 7.19
N GLU A 114 17.30 10.26 8.07
CA GLU A 114 17.12 10.14 9.50
C GLU A 114 15.74 9.54 9.87
N PHE A 115 14.71 9.84 9.08
CA PHE A 115 13.38 9.26 9.26
C PHE A 115 13.42 7.73 9.09
N TYR A 116 14.08 7.25 8.03
CA TYR A 116 14.17 5.81 7.77
C TYR A 116 15.08 5.10 8.77
N GLU A 117 16.18 5.70 9.17
CA GLU A 117 17.08 5.16 10.19
C GLU A 117 16.34 4.97 11.51
N GLU A 118 15.59 5.98 11.95
CA GLU A 118 14.84 5.90 13.21
C GLU A 118 13.67 4.93 13.12
N TYR A 119 12.94 4.91 11.99
CA TYR A 119 11.88 3.95 11.78
C TYR A 119 12.41 2.50 11.83
N HIS A 120 13.50 2.23 11.13
CA HIS A 120 14.09 0.88 11.08
C HIS A 120 14.81 0.47 12.37
N ARG A 121 15.11 1.40 13.25
CA ARG A 121 15.56 1.11 14.62
C ARG A 121 14.44 0.43 15.42
N VAL A 122 13.18 0.81 15.20
CA VAL A 122 12.00 0.24 15.88
C VAL A 122 11.48 -0.99 15.12
N PHE A 123 11.43 -0.90 13.79
CA PHE A 123 10.96 -1.95 12.88
C PHE A 123 12.07 -2.33 11.90
N PRO A 124 12.97 -3.26 12.26
CA PRO A 124 14.09 -3.66 11.39
C PRO A 124 13.61 -4.21 10.04
N VAL A 125 14.35 -3.87 8.99
CA VAL A 125 14.10 -4.35 7.63
C VAL A 125 14.17 -5.87 7.58
N LYS A 126 13.14 -6.49 7.02
CA LYS A 126 13.04 -7.96 6.84
C LYS A 126 13.41 -8.38 5.43
N ASN A 127 13.89 -9.61 5.28
CA ASN A 127 14.17 -10.19 3.97
C ASN A 127 12.96 -10.05 3.02
N GLY A 128 13.21 -9.69 1.77
CA GLY A 128 12.17 -9.48 0.76
C GLY A 128 11.46 -8.11 0.84
N PHE A 129 11.93 -7.19 1.67
CA PHE A 129 11.36 -5.85 1.84
C PHE A 129 11.20 -5.09 0.53
N GLU A 130 12.22 -5.09 -0.35
CA GLU A 130 12.17 -4.36 -1.62
C GLU A 130 11.06 -4.88 -2.56
N LYS A 131 10.80 -6.18 -2.57
CA LYS A 131 9.68 -6.74 -3.32
C LYS A 131 8.33 -6.33 -2.72
N ARG A 132 8.23 -6.35 -1.39
CA ARG A 132 6.99 -5.93 -0.70
C ARG A 132 6.68 -4.46 -0.88
N ILE A 133 7.67 -3.57 -0.97
CA ILE A 133 7.45 -2.16 -1.34
C ILE A 133 6.71 -2.05 -2.68
N ILE A 134 7.13 -2.81 -3.68
CA ILE A 134 6.45 -2.81 -4.99
C ILE A 134 5.02 -3.30 -4.85
N ILE A 135 4.80 -4.38 -4.10
CA ILE A 135 3.47 -4.96 -3.87
C ILE A 135 2.56 -3.97 -3.13
N TYR A 136 3.05 -3.33 -2.06
CA TYR A 136 2.25 -2.38 -1.27
C TYR A 136 1.98 -1.09 -2.04
N ASN A 137 2.96 -0.57 -2.76
CA ASN A 137 2.77 0.60 -3.62
C ASN A 137 1.84 0.34 -4.80
N PHE A 138 1.68 -0.91 -5.23
CA PHE A 138 0.70 -1.25 -6.27
C PHE A 138 -0.72 -0.85 -5.87
N TYR A 139 -1.10 -0.96 -4.58
CA TYR A 139 -2.38 -0.46 -4.09
C TYR A 139 -2.55 1.04 -4.36
N HIS A 140 -1.55 1.84 -4.04
CA HIS A 140 -1.60 3.29 -4.25
C HIS A 140 -1.61 3.67 -5.73
N ILE A 141 -0.83 2.98 -6.56
CA ILE A 141 -0.82 3.19 -8.01
C ILE A 141 -2.16 2.83 -8.64
N LEU A 142 -2.80 1.74 -8.21
CA LEU A 142 -4.16 1.39 -8.63
C LEU A 142 -5.15 2.49 -8.25
N ASN A 143 -5.07 2.99 -7.02
CA ASN A 143 -5.94 4.08 -6.55
C ASN A 143 -5.74 5.36 -7.37
N HIS A 144 -4.50 5.77 -7.63
CA HIS A 144 -4.21 6.94 -8.46
C HIS A 144 -4.70 6.76 -9.90
N ALA A 145 -4.56 5.56 -10.47
CA ALA A 145 -5.09 5.26 -11.79
C ALA A 145 -6.63 5.34 -11.84
N ASN A 146 -7.31 4.88 -10.78
CA ASN A 146 -8.77 4.98 -10.66
C ASN A 146 -9.24 6.44 -10.55
N MET A 147 -8.50 7.29 -9.82
CA MET A 147 -8.89 8.69 -9.62
C MET A 147 -8.50 9.61 -10.79
N PHE A 148 -7.32 9.40 -11.36
CA PHE A 148 -6.71 10.37 -12.27
C PHE A 148 -6.48 9.83 -13.69
N GLY A 149 -6.49 8.51 -13.91
CA GLY A 149 -6.22 7.92 -15.21
C GLY A 149 -4.83 8.26 -15.76
N GLY A 150 -4.76 8.57 -17.06
CA GLY A 150 -3.57 9.14 -17.72
C GLY A 150 -2.29 8.32 -17.51
N GLY A 151 -1.23 8.98 -17.08
CA GLY A 151 0.09 8.36 -16.84
C GLY A 151 0.10 7.26 -15.78
N TYR A 152 -0.86 7.28 -14.84
CA TYR A 152 -0.98 6.21 -13.84
C TYR A 152 -1.42 4.87 -14.42
N LEU A 153 -2.18 4.85 -15.52
CA LEU A 153 -2.50 3.60 -16.22
C LEU A 153 -1.25 2.92 -16.79
N LYS A 154 -0.29 3.71 -17.26
CA LYS A 154 1.02 3.16 -17.66
C LYS A 154 1.77 2.60 -16.47
N GLN A 155 1.79 3.32 -15.34
CA GLN A 155 2.42 2.83 -14.11
C GLN A 155 1.78 1.54 -13.60
N VAL A 156 0.45 1.39 -13.67
CA VAL A 156 -0.23 0.11 -13.36
C VAL A 156 0.37 -1.03 -14.18
N ASN A 157 0.55 -0.85 -15.50
CA ASN A 157 1.14 -1.88 -16.36
C ASN A 157 2.60 -2.18 -15.98
N ASP A 158 3.38 -1.16 -15.62
CA ASP A 158 4.77 -1.34 -15.19
C ASP A 158 4.86 -2.11 -13.85
N TYR A 159 3.99 -1.80 -12.89
CA TYR A 159 3.87 -2.54 -11.63
C TYR A 159 3.39 -3.98 -11.83
N VAL A 160 2.41 -4.21 -12.71
CA VAL A 160 1.94 -5.56 -13.08
C VAL A 160 3.12 -6.38 -13.62
N LYS A 161 3.90 -5.85 -14.56
CA LYS A 161 5.09 -6.52 -15.08
C LYS A 161 6.12 -6.79 -13.98
N ALA A 162 6.40 -5.79 -13.13
CA ALA A 162 7.35 -5.95 -12.03
C ALA A 162 6.91 -7.06 -11.06
N ILE A 163 5.62 -7.10 -10.69
CA ILE A 163 5.08 -8.12 -9.78
C ILE A 163 5.14 -9.51 -10.42
N ILE A 164 4.73 -9.67 -11.67
CA ILE A 164 4.73 -10.99 -12.35
C ILE A 164 6.15 -11.55 -12.50
N ASN A 165 7.14 -10.69 -12.65
CA ASN A 165 8.54 -11.08 -12.89
C ASN A 165 9.38 -11.21 -11.59
N MET A 166 8.80 -11.04 -10.39
CA MET A 166 9.49 -11.32 -9.11
C MET A 166 9.83 -12.79 -8.96
#